data_f114da87ade649391e4749b99bec4a12
#
_entry.id   f114da87ade649391e4749b99bec4a12
#
_cell.length_a   1.000
_cell.length_b   1.000
_cell.length_c   1.000
_cell.angle_alpha   90.00
_cell.angle_beta   90.00
_cell.angle_gamma   90.00
#
_symmetry.space_group_name_H-M   'P 1'
#
loop_
_entity.id
_entity.type
_entity.pdbx_description
1 polymer ?
#
loop_
_entity_poly.entity_id
_entity_poly.type
_entity_poly.pdbx_seq_one_letter_code
_entity_poly.pdbx_strand_id
1 'polypeptide(L)'
;MALNLNNISKKFSEKSILKDFTYKFDECGLYLIKGESGIGKTTLLRIIAGLDSEYSGTVDGGGIKNVSFMFQEYRLFPTLNALNNADISSKNNSTEAAKDMLIRLGFNEYDLKKKPRELSGGMKQRVAFVRALQKEAPLLILDEPTKELDPDTVNIIVEMIKEEAERRLVLLVTHDDLPGLSCIAKKIYL
;
A
#
# COMPACT_ATOMS: atom_id res chain seq x y z
N MET A 1 -4.59 17.49 -5.17
CA MET A 1 -6.05 17.27 -5.29
C MET A 1 -6.48 16.46 -4.07
N ALA A 2 -7.23 17.08 -3.14
CA ALA A 2 -7.50 16.48 -1.83
C ALA A 2 -8.51 15.31 -1.93
N LEU A 3 -8.24 14.22 -1.24
CA LEU A 3 -9.18 13.12 -1.06
C LEU A 3 -10.11 13.44 0.13
N ASN A 4 -11.43 13.43 -0.09
CA ASN A 4 -12.41 13.66 0.95
C ASN A 4 -13.34 12.47 1.10
N LEU A 5 -13.53 12.02 2.31
CA LEU A 5 -14.51 11.01 2.68
C LEU A 5 -15.63 11.69 3.48
N ASN A 6 -16.88 11.51 3.08
CA ASN A 6 -18.02 12.11 3.75
C ASN A 6 -19.02 11.04 4.16
N ASN A 7 -19.21 10.87 5.47
CA ASN A 7 -20.19 9.98 6.10
C ASN A 7 -20.12 8.55 5.58
N ILE A 8 -18.89 8.02 5.41
CA ILE A 8 -18.70 6.64 4.94
C ILE A 8 -19.21 5.67 5.99
N SER A 9 -20.20 4.87 5.62
CA SER A 9 -20.72 3.80 6.46
C SER A 9 -20.80 2.50 5.67
N LYS A 10 -20.39 1.39 6.30
CA LYS A 10 -20.40 0.05 5.71
C LYS A 10 -20.87 -0.97 6.72
N LYS A 11 -21.75 -1.87 6.27
CA LYS A 11 -22.20 -3.03 7.04
C LYS A 11 -21.92 -4.31 6.24
N PHE A 12 -21.59 -5.39 6.95
CA PHE A 12 -21.63 -6.74 6.43
C PHE A 12 -22.72 -7.51 7.19
N SER A 13 -23.78 -7.90 6.48
CA SER A 13 -25.00 -8.42 7.10
C SER A 13 -25.51 -7.41 8.15
N GLU A 14 -25.59 -7.80 9.42
CA GLU A 14 -26.04 -6.92 10.51
C GLU A 14 -24.91 -6.19 11.24
N LYS A 15 -23.63 -6.57 11.00
CA LYS A 15 -22.49 -5.97 11.68
C LYS A 15 -22.06 -4.69 10.98
N SER A 16 -22.16 -3.55 11.69
CA SER A 16 -21.58 -2.28 11.24
C SER A 16 -20.05 -2.33 11.36
N ILE A 17 -19.35 -2.05 10.28
CA ILE A 17 -17.87 -2.03 10.20
C ILE A 17 -17.37 -0.59 10.17
N LEU A 18 -18.02 0.29 9.42
CA LEU A 18 -17.74 1.72 9.42
C LEU A 18 -19.03 2.46 9.71
N LYS A 19 -18.95 3.54 10.50
CA LYS A 19 -20.11 4.36 10.87
C LYS A 19 -19.77 5.83 10.74
N ASP A 20 -20.41 6.49 9.77
CA ASP A 20 -20.34 7.94 9.51
C ASP A 20 -18.91 8.50 9.49
N PHE A 21 -17.96 7.72 8.98
CA PHE A 21 -16.56 8.10 8.92
C PHE A 21 -16.37 9.25 7.92
N THR A 22 -15.90 10.39 8.42
CA THR A 22 -15.64 11.60 7.62
C THR A 22 -14.19 12.01 7.84
N TYR A 23 -13.44 12.19 6.76
CA TYR A 23 -12.04 12.62 6.83
C TYR A 23 -11.61 13.32 5.54
N LYS A 24 -10.74 14.34 5.69
CA LYS A 24 -10.11 15.05 4.58
C LYS A 24 -8.61 14.81 4.61
N PHE A 25 -8.09 14.23 3.53
CA PHE A 25 -6.66 14.03 3.34
C PHE A 25 -6.05 15.18 2.55
N ASP A 26 -4.79 15.48 2.82
CA ASP A 26 -4.01 16.42 2.00
C ASP A 26 -3.64 15.77 0.64
N GLU A 27 -3.07 16.57 -0.25
CA GLU A 27 -2.66 16.11 -1.58
C GLU A 27 -1.44 15.17 -1.55
N CYS A 28 -0.55 15.33 -0.58
CA CYS A 28 0.60 14.48 -0.31
C CYS A 28 0.80 14.31 1.19
N GLY A 29 1.65 13.37 1.57
CA GLY A 29 1.96 13.07 2.96
C GLY A 29 1.60 11.64 3.35
N LEU A 30 1.97 11.26 4.57
CA LEU A 30 1.76 9.94 5.13
C LEU A 30 0.64 9.95 6.16
N TYR A 31 -0.31 9.03 5.99
CA TYR A 31 -1.40 8.77 6.93
C TYR A 31 -1.35 7.33 7.40
N LEU A 32 -1.27 7.16 8.71
CA LEU A 32 -1.24 5.86 9.38
C LEU A 32 -2.61 5.55 9.95
N ILE A 33 -3.30 4.57 9.38
CA ILE A 33 -4.62 4.13 9.82
C ILE A 33 -4.43 3.07 10.90
N LYS A 34 -4.83 3.39 12.13
CA LYS A 34 -4.74 2.54 13.33
C LYS A 34 -6.12 2.05 13.76
N GLY A 35 -6.15 0.96 14.49
CA GLY A 35 -7.36 0.36 15.05
C GLY A 35 -7.19 -1.13 15.26
N GLU A 36 -8.12 -1.74 15.99
CA GLU A 36 -8.10 -3.17 16.26
C GLU A 36 -8.22 -4.02 15.00
N SER A 37 -7.80 -5.29 15.08
CA SER A 37 -8.02 -6.23 13.98
C SER A 37 -9.52 -6.41 13.71
N GLY A 38 -9.91 -6.37 12.43
CA GLY A 38 -11.32 -6.52 12.04
C GLY A 38 -12.19 -5.28 12.22
N ILE A 39 -11.65 -4.11 12.64
CA ILE A 39 -12.41 -2.86 12.79
C ILE A 39 -12.84 -2.24 11.46
N GLY A 40 -12.23 -2.63 10.33
CA GLY A 40 -12.60 -2.13 9.01
C GLY A 40 -11.50 -1.39 8.24
N LYS A 41 -10.24 -1.41 8.70
CA LYS A 41 -9.11 -0.71 8.03
C LYS A 41 -8.98 -1.09 6.55
N THR A 42 -8.84 -2.37 6.25
CA THR A 42 -8.77 -2.87 4.86
C THR A 42 -10.04 -2.55 4.06
N THR A 43 -11.22 -2.59 4.72
CA THR A 43 -12.49 -2.21 4.09
C THR A 43 -12.48 -0.74 3.68
N LEU A 44 -12.04 0.15 4.57
CA LEU A 44 -11.90 1.57 4.26
C LEU A 44 -10.94 1.80 3.09
N LEU A 45 -9.78 1.14 3.10
CA LEU A 45 -8.82 1.23 1.99
C LEU A 45 -9.41 0.75 0.65
N ARG A 46 -10.21 -0.33 0.66
CA ARG A 46 -10.89 -0.85 -0.53
C ARG A 46 -11.97 0.11 -1.06
N ILE A 47 -12.71 0.76 -0.17
CA ILE A 47 -13.69 1.80 -0.53
C ILE A 47 -12.96 2.97 -1.19
N ILE A 48 -11.90 3.48 -0.57
CA ILE A 48 -11.08 4.58 -1.12
C ILE A 48 -10.50 4.22 -2.51
N ALA A 49 -10.07 2.98 -2.68
CA ALA A 49 -9.53 2.50 -3.95
C ALA A 49 -10.60 2.22 -5.03
N GLY A 50 -11.90 2.36 -4.71
CA GLY A 50 -13.00 2.03 -5.61
C GLY A 50 -13.16 0.53 -5.87
N LEU A 51 -12.63 -0.31 -4.99
CA LEU A 51 -12.70 -1.78 -5.06
C LEU A 51 -13.91 -2.36 -4.30
N ASP A 52 -14.56 -1.55 -3.48
CA ASP A 52 -15.82 -1.85 -2.81
C ASP A 52 -16.77 -0.68 -3.06
N SER A 53 -17.89 -0.95 -3.69
CA SER A 53 -18.91 0.04 -4.04
C SER A 53 -20.18 -0.04 -3.15
N GLU A 54 -20.26 -1.03 -2.28
CA GLU A 54 -21.41 -1.25 -1.41
C GLU A 54 -21.23 -0.52 -0.07
N TYR A 55 -21.32 0.80 -0.06
CA TYR A 55 -21.25 1.64 1.14
C TYR A 55 -22.19 2.84 0.99
N SER A 56 -22.49 3.53 2.09
CA SER A 56 -23.15 4.84 2.07
C SER A 56 -22.14 5.96 2.32
N GLY A 57 -22.50 7.15 1.90
CA GLY A 57 -21.59 8.31 1.91
C GLY A 57 -20.94 8.55 0.56
N THR A 58 -19.94 9.40 0.51
CA THR A 58 -19.23 9.74 -0.73
C THR A 58 -17.71 9.75 -0.54
N VAL A 59 -17.01 9.25 -1.55
CA VAL A 59 -15.56 9.38 -1.71
C VAL A 59 -15.32 10.37 -2.84
N ASP A 60 -14.90 11.57 -2.49
CA ASP A 60 -14.53 12.61 -3.44
C ASP A 60 -13.01 12.74 -3.48
N GLY A 61 -12.42 12.20 -4.51
CA GLY A 61 -10.97 12.26 -4.77
C GLY A 61 -10.60 13.26 -5.85
N GLY A 62 -11.57 14.11 -6.27
CA GLY A 62 -11.31 15.11 -7.31
C GLY A 62 -10.76 14.51 -8.60
N GLY A 63 -11.12 13.26 -8.93
CA GLY A 63 -10.62 12.53 -10.09
C GLY A 63 -9.46 11.56 -9.80
N ILE A 64 -9.23 11.14 -8.55
CA ILE A 64 -8.34 10.02 -8.23
C ILE A 64 -8.93 8.74 -8.83
N LYS A 65 -8.73 8.56 -10.14
CA LYS A 65 -9.09 7.32 -10.85
C LYS A 65 -7.94 6.33 -10.89
N ASN A 66 -6.74 6.76 -10.50
CA ASN A 66 -5.52 5.96 -10.54
C ASN A 66 -4.99 5.81 -9.11
N VAL A 67 -5.09 4.61 -8.58
CA VAL A 67 -4.64 4.25 -7.23
C VAL A 67 -3.63 3.12 -7.35
N SER A 68 -2.51 3.25 -6.67
CA SER A 68 -1.61 2.12 -6.44
C SER A 68 -1.98 1.43 -5.14
N PHE A 69 -2.18 0.12 -5.17
CA PHE A 69 -2.61 -0.64 -4.01
C PHE A 69 -1.71 -1.87 -3.80
N MET A 70 -1.02 -1.91 -2.67
CA MET A 70 -0.40 -3.12 -2.14
C MET A 70 -1.38 -3.80 -1.19
N PHE A 71 -1.86 -4.96 -1.57
CA PHE A 71 -2.76 -5.78 -0.77
C PHE A 71 -1.99 -6.56 0.31
N GLN A 72 -2.67 -6.98 1.36
CA GLN A 72 -2.12 -7.86 2.37
C GLN A 72 -1.67 -9.21 1.79
N GLU A 73 -2.38 -9.72 0.76
CA GLU A 73 -1.92 -10.86 -0.02
C GLU A 73 -0.97 -10.40 -1.13
N TYR A 74 0.07 -11.14 -1.41
CA TYR A 74 1.10 -10.78 -2.39
C TYR A 74 0.58 -10.56 -3.82
N ARG A 75 -0.44 -11.34 -4.24
CA ARG A 75 -1.07 -11.28 -5.57
C ARG A 75 -0.06 -11.21 -6.71
N LEU A 76 1.00 -12.01 -6.63
CA LEU A 76 2.00 -12.08 -7.69
C LEU A 76 1.49 -12.96 -8.83
N PHE A 77 1.86 -12.60 -10.05
CA PHE A 77 1.58 -13.40 -11.25
C PHE A 77 2.49 -14.63 -11.26
N PRO A 78 1.95 -15.86 -11.21
CA PRO A 78 2.75 -17.07 -11.01
C PRO A 78 3.66 -17.41 -12.19
N THR A 79 3.37 -16.89 -13.38
CA THR A 79 4.14 -17.11 -14.61
C THR A 79 5.31 -16.15 -14.76
N LEU A 80 5.28 -14.99 -14.11
CA LEU A 80 6.33 -13.97 -14.16
C LEU A 80 7.38 -14.20 -13.09
N ASN A 81 8.64 -13.82 -13.36
CA ASN A 81 9.70 -13.80 -12.36
C ASN A 81 9.53 -12.60 -11.40
N ALA A 82 10.42 -12.49 -10.39
CA ALA A 82 10.37 -11.42 -9.38
C ALA A 82 10.45 -10.04 -10.02
N LEU A 83 11.43 -9.81 -10.91
CA LEU A 83 11.63 -8.54 -11.58
C LEU A 83 10.41 -8.13 -12.41
N ASN A 84 9.90 -9.04 -13.25
CA ASN A 84 8.74 -8.75 -14.09
C ASN A 84 7.45 -8.54 -13.28
N ASN A 85 7.30 -9.22 -12.13
CA ASN A 85 6.21 -8.93 -11.19
C ASN A 85 6.30 -7.53 -10.61
N ALA A 86 7.51 -7.08 -10.25
CA ALA A 86 7.73 -5.75 -9.71
C ALA A 86 7.49 -4.65 -10.76
N ASP A 87 7.89 -4.89 -12.01
CA ASP A 87 7.86 -3.91 -13.10
C ASP A 87 6.50 -3.82 -13.83
N ILE A 88 5.61 -4.80 -13.67
CA ILE A 88 4.38 -4.92 -14.48
C ILE A 88 3.46 -3.69 -14.43
N SER A 89 3.59 -2.85 -13.41
CA SER A 89 2.79 -1.64 -13.23
C SER A 89 3.51 -0.35 -13.70
N SER A 90 4.76 -0.45 -14.13
CA SER A 90 5.56 0.68 -14.61
C SER A 90 5.01 1.18 -15.95
N LYS A 91 4.78 2.49 -16.06
CA LYS A 91 4.37 3.09 -17.34
C LYS A 91 5.54 3.30 -18.31
N ASN A 92 6.73 3.47 -17.76
CA ASN A 92 7.92 3.87 -18.54
C ASN A 92 8.76 2.68 -18.99
N ASN A 93 8.30 1.42 -18.76
CA ASN A 93 9.06 0.18 -19.01
C ASN A 93 10.50 0.25 -18.48
N SER A 94 10.70 0.98 -17.39
CA SER A 94 12.01 1.11 -16.76
C SER A 94 12.24 -0.04 -15.80
N THR A 95 12.46 -1.22 -16.37
CA THR A 95 12.83 -2.44 -15.62
C THR A 95 14.03 -2.20 -14.69
N GLU A 96 14.89 -1.24 -15.02
CA GLU A 96 16.05 -0.86 -14.21
C GLU A 96 15.64 -0.27 -12.86
N ALA A 97 14.63 0.62 -12.82
CA ALA A 97 14.15 1.19 -11.55
C ALA A 97 13.57 0.12 -10.62
N ALA A 98 12.81 -0.84 -11.15
CA ALA A 98 12.30 -1.96 -10.37
C ALA A 98 13.44 -2.86 -9.86
N LYS A 99 14.46 -3.08 -10.70
CA LYS A 99 15.67 -3.84 -10.35
C LYS A 99 16.43 -3.18 -9.21
N ASP A 100 16.71 -1.88 -9.31
CA ASP A 100 17.43 -1.12 -8.28
C ASP A 100 16.71 -1.16 -6.94
N MET A 101 15.38 -0.98 -6.93
CA MET A 101 14.58 -1.10 -5.72
C MET A 101 14.65 -2.50 -5.10
N LEU A 102 14.57 -3.57 -5.92
CA LEU A 102 14.68 -4.95 -5.43
C LEU A 102 16.09 -5.23 -4.89
N ILE A 103 17.14 -4.75 -5.53
CA ILE A 103 18.54 -4.87 -5.04
C ILE A 103 18.71 -4.12 -3.72
N ARG A 104 18.18 -2.89 -3.59
CA ARG A 104 18.14 -2.13 -2.33
C ARG A 104 17.45 -2.92 -1.21
N LEU A 105 16.45 -3.73 -1.56
CA LEU A 105 15.73 -4.63 -0.66
C LEU A 105 16.39 -6.02 -0.52
N GLY A 106 17.66 -6.19 -0.92
CA GLY A 106 18.46 -7.39 -0.68
C GLY A 106 18.28 -8.52 -1.70
N PHE A 107 17.71 -8.26 -2.88
CA PHE A 107 17.73 -9.23 -3.99
C PHE A 107 19.08 -9.20 -4.70
N ASN A 108 19.52 -10.35 -5.18
CA ASN A 108 20.65 -10.48 -6.09
C ASN A 108 20.14 -10.84 -7.51
N GLU A 109 21.05 -10.86 -8.48
CA GLU A 109 20.72 -11.14 -9.89
C GLU A 109 20.04 -12.50 -10.11
N TYR A 110 20.35 -13.51 -9.28
CA TYR A 110 19.72 -14.81 -9.32
C TYR A 110 18.28 -14.75 -8.80
N ASP A 111 18.05 -14.02 -7.70
CA ASP A 111 16.73 -13.87 -7.09
C ASP A 111 15.73 -13.14 -8.01
N LEU A 112 16.20 -12.16 -8.80
CA LEU A 112 15.38 -11.43 -9.76
C LEU A 112 14.71 -12.34 -10.80
N LYS A 113 15.33 -13.48 -11.11
CA LYS A 113 14.85 -14.45 -12.12
C LYS A 113 13.91 -15.50 -11.55
N LYS A 114 13.80 -15.62 -10.21
CA LYS A 114 12.94 -16.59 -9.53
C LYS A 114 11.46 -16.31 -9.78
N LYS A 115 10.68 -17.37 -9.95
CA LYS A 115 9.21 -17.29 -9.97
C LYS A 115 8.65 -17.28 -8.56
N PRO A 116 7.39 -16.82 -8.34
CA PRO A 116 6.79 -16.72 -7.01
C PRO A 116 6.86 -18.00 -6.17
N ARG A 117 6.78 -19.17 -6.78
CA ARG A 117 6.89 -20.45 -6.08
C ARG A 117 8.28 -20.71 -5.45
N GLU A 118 9.31 -20.01 -5.93
CA GLU A 118 10.71 -20.15 -5.53
C GLU A 118 11.13 -19.04 -4.54
N LEU A 119 10.22 -18.08 -4.26
CA LEU A 119 10.43 -16.97 -3.36
C LEU A 119 9.92 -17.30 -1.95
N SER A 120 10.65 -16.86 -0.92
CA SER A 120 10.16 -16.86 0.46
C SER A 120 8.98 -15.88 0.65
N GLY A 121 8.27 -15.94 1.78
CA GLY A 121 7.21 -14.99 2.13
C GLY A 121 7.71 -13.54 2.09
N GLY A 122 8.79 -13.25 2.79
CA GLY A 122 9.39 -11.92 2.80
C GLY A 122 9.90 -11.45 1.43
N MET A 123 10.40 -12.35 0.58
CA MET A 123 10.74 -12.00 -0.80
C MET A 123 9.51 -11.62 -1.63
N LYS A 124 8.40 -12.38 -1.51
CA LYS A 124 7.13 -12.05 -2.18
C LYS A 124 6.59 -10.70 -1.72
N GLN A 125 6.71 -10.42 -0.43
CA GLN A 125 6.30 -9.15 0.17
C GLN A 125 7.06 -7.99 -0.46
N ARG A 126 8.39 -8.08 -0.54
CA ARG A 126 9.25 -7.05 -1.16
C ARG A 126 8.94 -6.85 -2.64
N VAL A 127 8.68 -7.91 -3.41
CA VAL A 127 8.25 -7.80 -4.81
C VAL A 127 6.90 -7.09 -4.94
N ALA A 128 5.92 -7.44 -4.09
CA ALA A 128 4.61 -6.79 -4.09
C ALA A 128 4.70 -5.30 -3.70
N PHE A 129 5.59 -4.96 -2.77
CA PHE A 129 5.87 -3.59 -2.36
C PHE A 129 6.48 -2.78 -3.52
N VAL A 130 7.55 -3.26 -4.15
CA VAL A 130 8.16 -2.57 -5.31
C VAL A 130 7.16 -2.40 -6.44
N ARG A 131 6.35 -3.41 -6.76
CA ARG A 131 5.28 -3.29 -7.76
C ARG A 131 4.31 -2.14 -7.45
N ALA A 132 3.97 -1.96 -6.17
CA ALA A 132 3.11 -0.85 -5.79
C ALA A 132 3.81 0.51 -5.93
N LEU A 133 5.11 0.60 -5.65
CA LEU A 133 5.87 1.83 -5.85
C LEU A 133 6.03 2.20 -7.32
N GLN A 134 6.25 1.22 -8.20
CA GLN A 134 6.43 1.42 -9.64
C GLN A 134 5.20 1.99 -10.34
N LYS A 135 4.01 1.84 -9.75
CA LYS A 135 2.80 2.42 -10.32
C LYS A 135 2.73 3.91 -10.02
N GLU A 136 2.85 4.71 -11.06
CA GLU A 136 2.61 6.16 -10.99
C GLU A 136 1.13 6.44 -10.74
N ALA A 137 0.83 6.82 -9.50
CA ALA A 137 -0.51 7.16 -9.05
C ALA A 137 -0.44 8.25 -7.97
N PRO A 138 -1.39 9.19 -7.92
CA PRO A 138 -1.43 10.23 -6.89
C PRO A 138 -1.73 9.68 -5.50
N LEU A 139 -2.26 8.46 -5.41
CA LEU A 139 -2.56 7.76 -4.16
C LEU A 139 -1.86 6.39 -4.15
N LEU A 140 -1.06 6.16 -3.11
CA LEU A 140 -0.45 4.89 -2.77
C LEU A 140 -1.09 4.34 -1.49
N ILE A 141 -1.64 3.14 -1.57
CA ILE A 141 -2.22 2.42 -0.44
C ILE A 141 -1.33 1.21 -0.13
N LEU A 142 -0.93 1.08 1.13
CA LEU A 142 -0.08 0.01 1.63
C LEU A 142 -0.79 -0.69 2.80
N ASP A 143 -1.20 -1.94 2.59
CA ASP A 143 -1.84 -2.78 3.62
C ASP A 143 -0.85 -3.82 4.12
N GLU A 144 -0.30 -3.62 5.33
CA GLU A 144 0.70 -4.45 6.01
C GLU A 144 2.01 -4.66 5.21
N PRO A 145 2.70 -3.60 4.74
CA PRO A 145 3.85 -3.73 3.85
C PRO A 145 5.09 -4.36 4.50
N THR A 146 5.19 -4.36 5.82
CA THR A 146 6.34 -4.85 6.60
C THR A 146 6.17 -6.25 7.15
N LYS A 147 5.03 -6.88 6.90
CA LYS A 147 4.72 -8.21 7.40
C LYS A 147 5.76 -9.25 6.94
N GLU A 148 6.19 -10.12 7.87
CA GLU A 148 7.14 -11.21 7.62
C GLU A 148 8.55 -10.75 7.18
N LEU A 149 8.92 -9.50 7.49
CA LEU A 149 10.23 -8.95 7.14
C LEU A 149 11.12 -8.81 8.39
N ASP A 150 12.42 -8.90 8.16
CA ASP A 150 13.44 -8.63 9.17
C ASP A 150 13.60 -7.12 9.42
N PRO A 151 14.12 -6.71 10.59
CA PRO A 151 14.23 -5.30 10.97
C PRO A 151 15.04 -4.44 10.00
N ASP A 152 16.09 -4.98 9.39
CA ASP A 152 16.92 -4.22 8.45
C ASP A 152 16.15 -3.91 7.16
N THR A 153 15.43 -4.89 6.63
CA THR A 153 14.53 -4.70 5.49
C THR A 153 13.40 -3.73 5.81
N VAL A 154 12.82 -3.81 7.02
CA VAL A 154 11.78 -2.86 7.48
C VAL A 154 12.30 -1.43 7.46
N ASN A 155 13.51 -1.17 7.94
CA ASN A 155 14.12 0.16 7.92
C ASN A 155 14.24 0.71 6.49
N ILE A 156 14.65 -0.12 5.53
CA ILE A 156 14.73 0.28 4.12
C ILE A 156 13.34 0.65 3.57
N ILE A 157 12.32 -0.17 3.86
CA ILE A 157 10.94 0.09 3.45
C ILE A 157 10.41 1.40 4.05
N VAL A 158 10.72 1.66 5.32
CA VAL A 158 10.36 2.92 6.01
C VAL A 158 10.91 4.12 5.28
N GLU A 159 12.19 4.10 4.87
CA GLU A 159 12.78 5.21 4.11
C GLU A 159 12.12 5.35 2.72
N MET A 160 11.86 4.25 2.02
CA MET A 160 11.16 4.30 0.73
C MET A 160 9.73 4.86 0.86
N ILE A 161 9.02 4.55 1.94
CA ILE A 161 7.68 5.12 2.22
C ILE A 161 7.77 6.63 2.48
N LYS A 162 8.79 7.11 3.17
CA LYS A 162 9.03 8.55 3.38
C LYS A 162 9.25 9.27 2.05
N GLU A 163 10.12 8.72 1.20
CA GLU A 163 10.39 9.26 -0.14
C GLU A 163 9.10 9.39 -0.98
N GLU A 164 8.21 8.41 -0.87
CA GLU A 164 6.91 8.44 -1.57
C GLU A 164 5.93 9.46 -0.99
N ALA A 165 5.91 9.63 0.34
CA ALA A 165 5.03 10.56 1.01
C ALA A 165 5.34 12.05 0.70
N GLU A 166 6.56 12.36 0.24
CA GLU A 166 6.93 13.68 -0.24
C GLU A 166 6.29 14.03 -1.60
N ARG A 167 5.95 13.00 -2.40
CA ARG A 167 5.50 13.15 -3.79
C ARG A 167 4.02 12.88 -3.98
N ARG A 168 3.41 12.04 -3.14
CA ARG A 168 2.02 11.62 -3.26
C ARG A 168 1.38 11.33 -1.90
N LEU A 169 0.07 11.19 -1.90
CA LEU A 169 -0.66 10.74 -0.72
C LEU A 169 -0.39 9.25 -0.48
N VAL A 170 0.08 8.90 0.73
CA VAL A 170 0.33 7.53 1.16
C VAL A 170 -0.60 7.17 2.32
N LEU A 171 -1.41 6.15 2.15
CA LEU A 171 -2.23 5.55 3.21
C LEU A 171 -1.61 4.23 3.63
N LEU A 172 -1.22 4.12 4.89
CA LEU A 172 -0.55 2.96 5.44
C LEU A 172 -1.39 2.32 6.55
N VAL A 173 -1.62 1.02 6.45
CA VAL A 173 -2.10 0.18 7.55
C VAL A 173 -0.99 -0.75 7.96
N THR A 174 -0.69 -0.78 9.25
CA THR A 174 0.24 -1.76 9.84
C THR A 174 -0.04 -1.95 11.32
N HIS A 175 0.22 -3.16 11.81
CA HIS A 175 0.25 -3.49 13.23
C HIS A 175 1.64 -3.28 13.84
N ASP A 176 2.67 -3.17 13.01
CA ASP A 176 4.03 -2.95 13.47
C ASP A 176 4.19 -1.54 14.06
N ASP A 177 5.03 -1.44 15.07
CA ASP A 177 5.51 -0.13 15.52
C ASP A 177 6.66 0.30 14.61
N LEU A 178 6.41 1.33 13.83
CA LEU A 178 7.37 1.90 12.88
C LEU A 178 7.80 3.29 13.37
N PRO A 179 8.74 3.39 14.34
CA PRO A 179 9.10 4.67 14.96
C PRO A 179 9.61 5.68 13.95
N GLY A 180 10.27 5.23 12.88
CA GLY A 180 10.72 6.09 11.78
C GLY A 180 9.59 6.79 11.01
N LEU A 181 8.36 6.26 11.04
CA LEU A 181 7.18 6.89 10.43
C LEU A 181 6.29 7.61 11.44
N SER A 182 6.32 7.21 12.69
CA SER A 182 5.41 7.71 13.73
C SER A 182 5.52 9.21 14.00
N CYS A 183 6.67 9.81 13.71
CA CYS A 183 6.92 11.25 13.89
C CYS A 183 6.46 12.11 12.71
N ILE A 184 6.28 11.54 11.52
CA ILE A 184 5.89 12.26 10.31
C ILE A 184 4.47 11.91 9.85
N ALA A 185 3.93 10.77 10.27
CA ALA A 185 2.60 10.30 9.87
C ALA A 185 1.49 10.99 10.66
N LYS A 186 0.45 11.44 9.96
CA LYS A 186 -0.83 11.79 10.58
C LYS A 186 -1.57 10.50 10.94
N LYS A 187 -1.95 10.34 12.20
CA LYS A 187 -2.62 9.13 12.70
C LYS A 187 -4.13 9.27 12.61
N ILE A 188 -4.79 8.25 12.04
CA ILE A 188 -6.24 8.12 11.96
C ILE A 188 -6.63 6.87 12.73
N TYR A 189 -7.58 6.99 13.63
CA TYR A 189 -8.09 5.88 14.43
C TYR A 189 -9.51 5.53 13.97
N LEU A 190 -9.75 4.25 13.70
CA LEU A 190 -11.07 3.68 13.40
C LEU A 190 -11.65 3.02 14.64
#